data_a0ec1e9ccc6be2812466856e18de490a
#
_entry.id   a0ec1e9ccc6be2812466856e18de490a
#
_cell.length_a   1.000
_cell.length_b   1.000
_cell.length_c   1.000
_cell.angle_alpha   90.00
_cell.angle_beta   90.00
_cell.angle_gamma   90.00
#
_symmetry.space_group_name_H-M   'P 1'
#
loop_
_entity.id
_entity.type
_entity.pdbx_description
1 polymer ?
#
loop_
_entity_poly.entity_id
_entity_poly.type
_entity_poly.pdbx_seq_one_letter_code
_entity_poly.pdbx_strand_id
1 'polypeptide(L)' 'MLEKQEKTAEDRLKLETEIAYCEKLQKDLDIIALEIDMIVELFTAAMDKIRAEYDRISRMIKETSDVKNMIARNIGA' A
#
# COMPACT_ATOMS: atom_id res chain seq x y z
N MET A 1 -41.06 26.02 30.43
CA MET A 1 -41.15 24.56 30.17
C MET A 1 -41.12 24.24 28.69
N LEU A 2 -41.88 24.90 27.85
CA LEU A 2 -41.84 24.70 26.39
C LEU A 2 -40.50 25.04 25.78
N GLU A 3 -39.86 26.12 26.22
CA GLU A 3 -38.53 26.54 25.75
C GLU A 3 -37.46 25.50 26.04
N LYS A 4 -37.54 24.83 27.19
CA LYS A 4 -36.60 23.79 27.59
C LYS A 4 -36.77 22.53 26.73
N GLN A 5 -38.00 22.19 26.33
CA GLN A 5 -38.29 21.04 25.46
C GLN A 5 -37.86 21.29 24.03
N GLU A 6 -38.06 22.50 23.50
CA GLU A 6 -37.62 22.88 22.16
C GLU A 6 -36.10 22.87 22.06
N LYS A 7 -35.41 23.40 23.07
CA LYS A 7 -33.95 23.42 23.11
C LYS A 7 -33.36 21.99 23.20
N THR A 8 -34.03 21.13 23.97
CA THR A 8 -33.60 19.71 24.08
C THR A 8 -33.80 18.96 22.76
N ALA A 9 -34.91 19.25 22.05
CA ALA A 9 -35.17 18.65 20.74
C ALA A 9 -34.15 19.11 19.69
N GLU A 10 -33.80 20.39 19.67
CA GLU A 10 -32.76 20.94 18.79
C GLU A 10 -31.38 20.33 19.10
N ASP A 11 -31.05 20.23 20.39
CA ASP A 11 -29.78 19.63 20.82
C ASP A 11 -29.70 18.15 20.40
N ARG A 12 -30.82 17.44 20.53
CA ARG A 12 -30.90 16.03 20.09
C ARG A 12 -30.71 15.90 18.59
N LEU A 13 -31.33 16.79 17.80
CA LEU A 13 -31.21 16.79 16.36
C LEU A 13 -29.78 17.08 15.93
N LYS A 14 -29.12 18.05 16.57
CA LYS A 14 -27.69 18.33 16.31
C LYS A 14 -26.83 17.15 16.63
N LEU A 15 -27.07 16.48 17.75
CA LEU A 15 -26.30 15.31 18.15
C LEU A 15 -26.47 14.16 17.13
N GLU A 16 -27.70 13.92 16.70
CA GLU A 16 -28.00 12.90 15.69
C GLU A 16 -27.28 13.21 14.37
N THR A 17 -27.26 14.47 13.96
CA THR A 17 -26.55 14.91 12.75
C THR A 17 -25.05 14.72 12.89
N GLU A 18 -24.48 15.06 14.03
CA GLU A 18 -23.05 14.85 14.29
C GLU A 18 -22.67 13.38 14.32
N ILE A 19 -23.52 12.54 14.93
CA ILE A 19 -23.30 11.09 14.95
C ILE A 19 -23.32 10.54 13.53
N ALA A 20 -24.30 10.93 12.71
CA ALA A 20 -24.40 10.50 11.32
C ALA A 20 -23.16 10.93 10.51
N TYR A 21 -22.66 12.13 10.75
CA TYR A 21 -21.46 12.64 10.11
C TYR A 21 -20.23 11.83 10.52
N CYS A 22 -20.08 11.53 11.80
CA CYS A 22 -18.99 10.70 12.31
C CYS A 22 -19.02 9.28 11.73
N GLU A 23 -20.20 8.70 11.62
CA GLU A 23 -20.39 7.37 11.02
C GLU A 23 -19.96 7.37 9.55
N LYS A 24 -20.31 8.43 8.81
CA LYS A 24 -19.89 8.59 7.42
C LYS A 24 -18.39 8.71 7.32
N LEU A 25 -17.76 9.53 8.16
CA LEU A 25 -16.30 9.67 8.20
C LEU A 25 -15.61 8.34 8.52
N GLN A 26 -16.17 7.57 9.43
CA GLN A 26 -15.63 6.26 9.78
C GLN A 26 -15.68 5.30 8.59
N LYS A 27 -16.78 5.28 7.84
CA LYS A 27 -16.88 4.48 6.62
C LYS A 27 -15.88 4.91 5.57
N ASP A 28 -15.72 6.23 5.38
CA ASP A 28 -14.75 6.76 4.43
C ASP A 28 -13.32 6.38 4.82
N LEU A 29 -13.00 6.43 6.12
CA LEU A 29 -11.71 6.01 6.63
C LEU A 29 -11.46 4.51 6.42
N ASP A 30 -12.48 3.69 6.61
CA ASP A 30 -12.38 2.24 6.37
C ASP A 30 -12.10 1.95 4.90
N ILE A 31 -12.75 2.68 3.99
CA ILE A 31 -12.51 2.55 2.55
C ILE A 31 -11.09 2.96 2.20
N ILE A 32 -10.61 4.09 2.75
CA ILE A 32 -9.24 4.56 2.54
C ILE A 32 -8.22 3.54 3.07
N ALA A 33 -8.48 2.96 4.24
CA ALA A 33 -7.62 1.93 4.81
C ALA A 33 -7.51 0.71 3.89
N LEU A 34 -8.64 0.26 3.32
CA LEU A 34 -8.64 -0.83 2.34
C LEU A 34 -7.87 -0.48 1.07
N GLU A 35 -8.03 0.74 0.57
CA GLU A 35 -7.28 1.22 -0.59
C GLU A 35 -5.78 1.25 -0.34
N ILE A 36 -5.36 1.69 0.85
CA ILE A 36 -3.96 1.69 1.26
C ILE A 36 -3.42 0.26 1.31
N ASP A 37 -4.17 -0.68 1.87
CA ASP A 37 -3.77 -2.09 1.92
C ASP A 37 -3.57 -2.66 0.51
N MET A 38 -4.47 -2.35 -0.41
CA MET A 38 -4.35 -2.76 -1.81
C MET A 38 -3.11 -2.17 -2.48
N ILE A 39 -2.82 -0.90 -2.23
CA ILE A 39 -1.62 -0.24 -2.76
C ILE A 39 -0.36 -0.88 -2.20
N VAL A 40 -0.33 -1.18 -0.90
CA VAL A 40 0.80 -1.86 -0.26
C VAL A 40 1.02 -3.24 -0.86
N GLU A 41 -0.04 -4.01 -1.10
CA GLU A 41 0.05 -5.33 -1.74
C GLU A 41 0.62 -5.23 -3.15
N LEU A 42 0.13 -4.29 -3.96
CA LEU A 42 0.63 -4.06 -5.32
C LEU A 42 2.09 -3.63 -5.31
N PHE A 43 2.46 -2.75 -4.38
CA PHE A 43 3.84 -2.29 -4.25
C PHE A 43 4.75 -3.45 -3.85
N THR A 44 4.34 -4.27 -2.90
CA THR A 44 5.10 -5.45 -2.46
C THR A 44 5.29 -6.43 -3.61
N ALA A 45 4.24 -6.71 -4.38
CA ALA A 45 4.34 -7.57 -5.55
C ALA A 45 5.30 -7.01 -6.61
N ALA A 46 5.26 -5.70 -6.86
CA ALA A 46 6.18 -5.03 -7.78
C ALA A 46 7.63 -5.11 -7.29
N MET A 47 7.86 -4.92 -6.00
CA MET A 47 9.18 -5.04 -5.41
C MET A 47 9.73 -6.46 -5.50
N ASP A 48 8.90 -7.47 -5.27
CA ASP A 48 9.30 -8.87 -5.39
C ASP A 48 9.69 -9.21 -6.84
N LYS A 49 8.93 -8.69 -7.80
CA LYS A 49 9.22 -8.87 -9.22
C LYS A 49 10.55 -8.22 -9.61
N ILE A 50 10.79 -6.99 -9.14
CA ILE A 50 12.06 -6.29 -9.40
C ILE A 50 13.22 -7.04 -8.77
N ARG A 51 13.06 -7.57 -7.56
CA ARG A 51 14.09 -8.35 -6.89
C ARG A 51 14.42 -9.63 -7.67
N ALA A 52 13.40 -10.33 -8.17
CA ALA A 52 13.58 -11.53 -8.96
C ALA A 52 14.33 -11.23 -10.27
N GLU A 53 14.00 -10.12 -10.94
CA GLU A 53 14.72 -9.68 -12.14
C GLU A 53 16.15 -9.28 -11.84
N TYR A 54 16.37 -8.58 -10.73
CA TYR A 54 17.73 -8.23 -10.30
C TYR A 54 18.58 -9.47 -10.06
N ASP A 55 18.04 -10.47 -9.37
CA ASP A 55 18.76 -11.72 -9.10
C ASP A 55 19.07 -12.47 -10.40
N ARG A 56 18.12 -12.46 -11.35
CA ARG A 56 18.32 -13.09 -12.66
C ARG A 56 19.44 -12.39 -13.45
N ILE A 57 19.41 -11.06 -13.49
CA ILE A 57 20.43 -10.27 -14.19
C ILE A 57 21.80 -10.45 -13.53
N SER A 58 21.85 -10.47 -12.21
CA SER A 58 23.09 -10.69 -11.46
C SER A 58 23.69 -12.05 -11.78
N ARG A 59 22.87 -13.10 -11.90
CA ARG A 59 23.32 -14.43 -12.30
C ARG A 59 23.83 -14.44 -13.74
N MET A 60 23.14 -13.77 -14.66
CA MET A 60 23.58 -13.66 -16.06
C MET A 60 24.93 -12.97 -16.17
N ILE A 61 25.12 -11.89 -15.41
CA ILE A 61 26.40 -11.16 -15.39
C ILE A 61 27.51 -12.07 -14.88
N LYS A 62 27.27 -12.82 -13.82
CA LYS A 62 28.23 -13.75 -13.25
C LYS A 62 28.59 -14.87 -14.24
N GLU A 63 27.58 -15.46 -14.88
CA GLU A 63 27.81 -16.50 -15.90
C GLU A 63 28.61 -15.97 -17.07
N THR A 64 28.31 -14.76 -17.55
CA THR A 64 29.05 -14.12 -18.62
C THR A 64 30.50 -13.86 -18.22
N SER A 65 30.73 -13.40 -16.99
CA SER A 65 32.05 -13.16 -16.44
C SER A 65 32.85 -14.47 -16.34
N ASP A 66 32.21 -15.55 -15.87
CA ASP A 66 32.84 -16.88 -15.75
C ASP A 66 33.23 -17.43 -17.11
N VAL A 67 32.38 -17.29 -18.13
CA VAL A 67 32.66 -17.69 -19.49
C VAL A 67 33.83 -16.88 -20.06
N LYS A 68 33.84 -15.57 -19.85
CA LYS A 68 34.91 -14.68 -20.27
C LYS A 68 36.24 -15.09 -19.64
N ASN A 69 36.26 -15.43 -18.37
CA ASN A 69 37.44 -15.87 -17.64
C ASN A 69 37.93 -17.24 -18.17
N MET A 70 36.99 -18.12 -18.48
CA MET A 70 37.33 -19.44 -19.07
C MET A 70 37.99 -19.29 -20.44
N ILE A 71 37.44 -18.44 -21.30
CA ILE A 71 38.02 -18.14 -22.63
C ILE A 71 39.40 -17.53 -22.46
N ALA A 72 39.58 -16.59 -21.55
CA ALA A 72 40.89 -15.97 -21.31
C ALA A 72 41.93 -16.99 -20.83
N ARG A 73 41.56 -17.97 -19.99
CA ARG A 73 42.44 -19.05 -19.57
C ARG A 73 42.82 -19.94 -20.74
N ASN A 74 41.88 -20.31 -21.57
CA ASN A 74 42.12 -21.17 -22.72
C ASN A 74 43.00 -20.49 -23.77
N ILE A 75 42.87 -19.20 -23.96
CA ILE A 75 43.71 -18.43 -24.89
C ILE A 75 45.10 -18.17 -24.32
N GLY A 76 45.18 -17.96 -23.00
CA GLY A 76 46.45 -17.69 -22.31
C GLY A 76 47.30 -18.92 -22.02
N ALA A 77 46.71 -20.08 -22.21
CA ALA A 77 47.42 -21.34 -22.03
C ALA A 77 48.01 -21.81 -23.35
#